data_e94f0c1858a4430dd9d9ececf267d53a
#
_entry.id   e94f0c1858a4430dd9d9ececf267d53a
#
_cell.length_a   1.000
_cell.length_b   1.000
_cell.length_c   1.000
_cell.angle_alpha   90.00
_cell.angle_beta   90.00
_cell.angle_gamma   90.00
#
_symmetry.space_group_name_H-M   'P 1'
#
loop_
_entity.id
_entity.type
_entity.pdbx_description
1 polymer ?
#
loop_
_entity_poly.entity_id
_entity_poly.type
_entity_poly.pdbx_seq_one_letter_code
_entity_poly.pdbx_strand_id
1 'polypeptide(L)' 'MTILFSVDIVEALYDYTATIDEEFDFQTGDVIAVTATPDDGWWSGELLDEERQEEGRHVFPSNFVRLF' A
#
# COMPACT_ATOMS: atom_id res chain seq x y z
N MET A 1 2.40 -21.34 -15.48
CA MET A 1 3.32 -21.26 -14.41
C MET A 1 2.75 -20.56 -13.23
N THR A 2 3.08 -21.04 -12.12
CA THR A 2 2.49 -20.60 -10.90
C THR A 2 3.14 -19.35 -10.37
N ILE A 3 2.37 -18.55 -9.73
CA ILE A 3 2.88 -17.43 -8.97
C ILE A 3 3.77 -17.96 -7.87
N LEU A 4 4.91 -17.38 -7.73
CA LEU A 4 5.90 -17.89 -6.83
C LEU A 4 5.89 -17.23 -5.49
N PHE A 5 5.16 -16.16 -5.33
CA PHE A 5 5.05 -15.53 -4.03
C PHE A 5 3.67 -14.95 -3.91
N SER A 6 3.23 -14.83 -2.70
CA SER A 6 1.95 -14.21 -2.45
C SER A 6 2.15 -12.77 -2.06
N VAL A 7 1.15 -11.98 -2.37
CA VAL A 7 1.10 -10.60 -2.03
C VAL A 7 -0.08 -10.42 -1.10
N ASP A 8 0.15 -9.81 0.04
CA ASP A 8 -0.95 -9.52 0.95
C ASP A 8 -1.79 -8.40 0.36
N ILE A 9 -3.09 -8.54 0.50
CA ILE A 9 -4.03 -7.50 0.10
C ILE A 9 -4.58 -6.88 1.36
N VAL A 10 -4.52 -5.56 1.45
CA VAL A 10 -5.00 -4.84 2.62
C VAL A 10 -5.96 -3.75 2.20
N GLU A 11 -6.75 -3.29 3.16
CA GLU A 11 -7.72 -2.24 2.96
C GLU A 11 -7.38 -1.07 3.87
N ALA A 12 -7.45 0.14 3.34
CA ALA A 12 -7.18 1.34 4.11
C ALA A 12 -8.32 1.60 5.10
N LEU A 13 -7.94 1.80 6.35
CA LEU A 13 -8.88 2.12 7.43
C LEU A 13 -9.15 3.62 7.51
N TYR A 14 -8.20 4.43 7.07
CA TYR A 14 -8.27 5.89 7.18
C TYR A 14 -7.70 6.50 5.91
N ASP A 15 -8.06 7.74 5.67
CA ASP A 15 -7.44 8.51 4.60
C ASP A 15 -6.00 8.83 4.99
N TYR A 16 -5.13 8.89 4.01
CA TYR A 16 -3.73 9.23 4.24
C TYR A 16 -3.24 10.18 3.16
N THR A 17 -2.57 11.24 3.59
CA THR A 17 -1.93 12.18 2.68
C THR A 17 -0.43 12.02 2.80
N ALA A 18 0.23 11.76 1.68
CA ALA A 18 1.67 11.55 1.65
C ALA A 18 2.40 12.78 2.18
N THR A 19 3.45 12.53 2.96
CA THR A 19 4.26 13.61 3.52
C THR A 19 5.65 13.64 2.91
N ILE A 20 6.04 12.60 2.16
CA ILE A 20 7.31 12.58 1.43
C ILE A 20 7.07 11.96 0.07
N ASP A 21 8.04 12.10 -0.82
CA ASP A 21 7.84 11.71 -2.22
C ASP A 21 7.66 10.22 -2.42
N GLU A 22 8.20 9.40 -1.53
CA GLU A 22 8.08 7.94 -1.67
C GLU A 22 6.73 7.41 -1.24
N GLU A 23 5.94 8.21 -0.55
CA GLU A 23 4.62 7.81 -0.08
C GLU A 23 3.55 8.12 -1.11
N PHE A 24 2.42 7.47 -0.98
CA PHE A 24 1.27 7.78 -1.83
C PHE A 24 0.04 8.06 -0.99
N ASP A 25 -0.85 8.87 -1.56
CA ASP A 25 -2.12 9.18 -0.92
C ASP A 25 -3.08 8.03 -1.10
N PHE A 26 -3.92 7.81 -0.10
CA PHE A 26 -5.02 6.87 -0.27
C PHE A 26 -6.20 7.30 0.58
N GLN A 27 -7.33 6.66 0.35
CA GLN A 27 -8.58 6.98 1.03
C GLN A 27 -9.10 5.74 1.69
N THR A 28 -9.90 5.94 2.74
CA THR A 28 -10.57 4.85 3.42
C THR A 28 -11.25 3.94 2.40
N GLY A 29 -11.02 2.65 2.53
CA GLY A 29 -11.61 1.67 1.61
C GLY A 29 -10.75 1.34 0.42
N ASP A 30 -9.69 2.10 0.17
CA ASP A 30 -8.77 1.75 -0.92
C ASP A 30 -8.11 0.42 -0.62
N VAL A 31 -7.85 -0.34 -1.68
CA VAL A 31 -7.23 -1.66 -1.59
C VAL A 31 -5.81 -1.57 -2.11
N ILE A 32 -4.89 -2.13 -1.35
CA ILE A 32 -3.46 -2.02 -1.62
C ILE A 32 -2.86 -3.43 -1.67
N ALA A 33 -2.08 -3.69 -2.70
CA ALA A 33 -1.30 -4.92 -2.81
C ALA A 33 0.05 -4.67 -2.16
N VAL A 34 0.33 -5.37 -1.07
CA VAL A 34 1.53 -5.16 -0.27
C VAL A 34 2.67 -5.99 -0.84
N THR A 35 3.81 -5.37 -1.06
CA THR A 35 4.97 -6.05 -1.64
C THR A 35 6.08 -6.26 -0.64
N ALA A 36 6.13 -5.53 0.46
CA ALA A 36 7.13 -5.72 1.49
C ALA A 36 6.62 -5.18 2.81
N THR A 37 7.01 -5.85 3.90
CA THR A 37 6.53 -5.51 5.25
C THR A 37 7.70 -5.41 6.22
N PRO A 38 8.55 -4.40 6.08
CA PRO A 38 9.65 -4.22 7.04
C PRO A 38 9.11 -3.95 8.44
N ASP A 39 9.94 -4.18 9.44
CA ASP A 39 9.53 -4.04 10.84
C ASP A 39 9.41 -2.60 11.32
N ASP A 40 9.75 -1.65 10.48
CA ASP A 40 9.80 -0.25 10.91
C ASP A 40 8.44 0.46 10.87
N GLY A 41 7.37 -0.26 10.55
CA GLY A 41 6.04 0.33 10.51
C GLY A 41 5.66 0.95 9.17
N TRP A 42 6.55 0.91 8.20
CA TRP A 42 6.31 1.46 6.86
C TRP A 42 6.40 0.32 5.86
N TRP A 43 5.29 0.03 5.24
CA TRP A 43 5.21 -1.07 4.27
C TRP A 43 5.28 -0.52 2.87
N SER A 44 5.61 -1.40 1.92
CA SER A 44 5.60 -1.05 0.51
C SER A 44 4.45 -1.76 -0.17
N GLY A 45 3.89 -1.11 -1.17
CA GLY A 45 2.79 -1.68 -1.93
C GLY A 45 2.28 -0.71 -2.96
N GLU A 46 1.19 -1.09 -3.61
CA GLU A 46 0.59 -0.29 -4.67
C GLU A 46 -0.92 -0.35 -4.57
N LEU A 47 -1.55 0.77 -4.88
CA LEU A 47 -3.00 0.77 -5.02
C LEU A 47 -3.40 -0.19 -6.14
N LEU A 48 -4.49 -0.92 -5.95
CA LEU A 48 -5.01 -1.77 -7.01
C LEU A 48 -5.63 -0.95 -8.13
N ASP A 49 -6.03 0.27 -7.86
CA ASP A 49 -6.54 1.16 -8.89
C ASP A 49 -5.37 1.72 -9.69
N GLU A 50 -5.11 1.12 -10.83
CA GLU A 50 -3.94 1.45 -11.62
C GLU A 50 -3.91 2.90 -12.08
N GLU A 51 -5.07 3.51 -12.25
CA GLU A 51 -5.11 4.90 -12.69
C GLU A 51 -4.60 5.86 -11.62
N ARG A 52 -4.56 5.41 -10.38
CA ARG A 52 -4.11 6.25 -9.28
C ARG A 52 -2.69 5.93 -8.83
N GLN A 53 -2.07 4.92 -9.42
CA GLN A 53 -0.68 4.58 -9.08
C GLN A 53 0.25 5.66 -9.61
N GLU A 54 1.29 5.95 -8.82
CA GLU A 54 2.30 6.93 -9.21
C GLU A 54 3.66 6.28 -9.10
N GLU A 55 4.42 6.38 -10.15
CA GLU A 55 5.74 5.78 -10.20
C GLU A 55 6.62 6.36 -9.10
N GLY A 56 7.36 5.50 -8.41
CA GLY A 56 8.23 5.93 -7.34
C GLY A 56 7.54 6.14 -6.01
N ARG A 57 6.22 5.99 -5.96
CA ARG A 57 5.46 6.19 -4.73
C ARG A 57 4.86 4.86 -4.31
N HIS A 58 5.49 4.20 -3.36
CA HIS A 58 5.08 2.86 -2.97
C HIS A 58 5.16 2.59 -1.47
N VAL A 59 5.33 3.62 -0.65
CA VAL A 59 5.48 3.46 0.80
C VAL A 59 4.24 4.01 1.50
N PHE A 60 3.79 3.31 2.55
CA PHE A 60 2.64 3.76 3.33
C PHE A 60 2.76 3.26 4.77
N PRO A 61 2.05 3.93 5.71
CA PRO A 61 2.09 3.51 7.12
C PRO A 61 1.24 2.27 7.34
N SER A 62 1.83 1.26 7.93
CA SER A 62 1.16 -0.02 8.10
C SER A 62 -0.02 0.03 9.08
N ASN A 63 0.00 0.99 9.99
CA ASN A 63 -1.09 1.05 10.97
C ASN A 63 -2.34 1.77 10.42
N PHE A 64 -2.34 2.13 9.15
CA PHE A 64 -3.52 2.71 8.50
C PHE A 64 -4.30 1.66 7.71
N VAL A 65 -3.88 0.41 7.73
CA VAL A 65 -4.50 -0.63 6.91
C VAL A 65 -4.76 -1.88 7.74
N ARG A 66 -5.61 -2.75 7.20
CA ARG A 66 -5.84 -4.07 7.77
C ARG A 66 -5.88 -5.09 6.65
N LEU A 67 -5.71 -6.36 7.00
CA LEU A 67 -5.86 -7.42 6.01
C LEU A 67 -7.27 -7.39 5.44
N PHE A 68 -7.34 -7.55 4.14
CA PHE A 68 -8.60 -7.49 3.41
C PHE A 68 -9.51 -8.69 3.66
#